data_be8ac9556871bb13dd1615e9cfe53308
#
_entry.id   be8ac9556871bb13dd1615e9cfe53308
#
_cell.length_a   1.000
_cell.length_b   1.000
_cell.length_c   1.000
_cell.angle_alpha   90.00
_cell.angle_beta   90.00
_cell.angle_gamma   90.00
#
_symmetry.space_group_name_H-M   'P 1'
#
loop_
_entity.id
_entity.type
_entity.pdbx_description
1 polymer ?
#
loop_
_entity_poly.entity_id
_entity_poly.type
_entity_poly.pdbx_seq_one_letter_code
_entity_poly.pdbx_strand_id
1 'polypeptide(L)'
;MIKKSVAAGNMEGIAICKGGPKLSHLFFADDSLIFCRTSLLECNSLQRILHIYEQAFGQQLNRAKTSLFFSKNTPGEVQEEIKTRFEAQVIKQHEQYLGLPYLVGRNKQSTFKSIKEKLGKKLVGWKEKMLSKAGKEILIKAVVL
;
A
#
# COMPACT_ATOMS: atom_id res chain seq x y z
N MET A 1 -6.60 -15.69 -8.08
CA MET A 1 -7.09 -16.13 -6.76
C MET A 1 -7.93 -15.05 -6.08
N ILE A 2 -7.41 -13.88 -5.72
CA ILE A 2 -8.15 -12.80 -5.03
C ILE A 2 -9.41 -12.40 -5.80
N LYS A 3 -9.32 -12.11 -7.12
CA LYS A 3 -10.49 -11.79 -7.95
C LYS A 3 -11.60 -12.84 -7.89
N LYS A 4 -11.24 -14.13 -7.89
CA LYS A 4 -12.21 -15.23 -7.76
C LYS A 4 -12.86 -15.24 -6.38
N SER A 5 -12.10 -14.98 -5.32
CA SER A 5 -12.60 -14.91 -3.95
C SER A 5 -13.57 -13.73 -3.77
N VAL A 6 -13.26 -12.59 -4.37
CA VAL A 6 -14.16 -11.43 -4.38
C VAL A 6 -15.44 -11.72 -5.16
N ALA A 7 -15.35 -12.33 -6.34
CA ALA A 7 -16.51 -12.71 -7.13
C ALA A 7 -17.40 -13.74 -6.42
N ALA A 8 -16.82 -14.63 -5.62
CA ALA A 8 -17.55 -15.60 -4.80
C ALA A 8 -18.11 -15.01 -3.48
N GLY A 9 -17.89 -13.74 -3.19
CA GLY A 9 -18.36 -13.09 -1.96
C GLY A 9 -17.55 -13.45 -0.70
N ASN A 10 -16.44 -14.17 -0.83
CA ASN A 10 -15.58 -14.58 0.30
C ASN A 10 -14.66 -13.47 0.80
N MET A 11 -14.49 -12.42 0.02
CA MET A 11 -13.73 -11.22 0.36
C MET A 11 -14.42 -10.00 -0.23
N GLU A 12 -14.39 -8.89 0.49
CA GLU A 12 -14.91 -7.62 0.02
C GLU A 12 -13.82 -6.54 0.13
N GLY A 13 -13.49 -5.92 -1.00
CA GLY A 13 -12.57 -4.80 -1.03
C GLY A 13 -13.15 -3.53 -0.41
N ILE A 14 -12.34 -2.49 -0.34
CA ILE A 14 -12.78 -1.16 0.12
C ILE A 14 -13.36 -0.34 -1.03
N ALA A 15 -14.43 0.39 -0.77
CA ALA A 15 -14.98 1.35 -1.72
C ALA A 15 -14.11 2.62 -1.75
N ILE A 16 -13.66 3.02 -2.93
CA ILE A 16 -12.83 4.23 -3.10
C ILE A 16 -13.67 5.50 -2.82
N CYS A 17 -14.94 5.47 -3.18
CA CYS A 17 -15.90 6.54 -2.91
C CYS A 17 -17.29 5.95 -2.77
N LYS A 18 -18.25 6.76 -2.29
CA LYS A 18 -19.67 6.34 -2.17
C LYS A 18 -20.22 5.97 -3.55
N GLY A 19 -20.65 4.70 -3.70
CA GLY A 19 -21.13 4.16 -4.97
C GLY A 19 -20.06 3.87 -6.03
N GLY A 20 -18.78 4.07 -5.70
CA GLY A 20 -17.65 3.82 -6.59
C GLY A 20 -17.16 2.37 -6.61
N PRO A 21 -16.15 2.07 -7.44
CA PRO A 21 -15.59 0.74 -7.54
C PRO A 21 -14.94 0.30 -6.23
N LYS A 22 -15.02 -1.00 -5.94
CA LYS A 22 -14.35 -1.62 -4.81
C LYS A 22 -12.95 -2.07 -5.20
N LEU A 23 -11.97 -1.69 -4.40
CA LEU A 23 -10.58 -2.08 -4.55
C LEU A 23 -10.27 -3.20 -3.55
N SER A 24 -9.85 -4.36 -4.05
CA SER A 24 -9.48 -5.51 -3.24
C SER A 24 -7.96 -5.72 -3.16
N HIS A 25 -7.21 -5.29 -4.15
CA HIS A 25 -5.75 -5.44 -4.19
C HIS A 25 -5.10 -4.49 -5.18
N LEU A 26 -3.85 -4.15 -4.90
CA LEU A 26 -2.91 -3.50 -5.81
C LEU A 26 -1.62 -4.32 -5.81
N PHE A 27 -1.11 -4.63 -6.99
CA PHE A 27 0.16 -5.32 -7.18
C PHE A 27 1.09 -4.48 -8.03
N PHE A 28 2.33 -4.36 -7.60
CA PHE A 28 3.37 -3.69 -8.35
C PHE A 28 4.71 -4.38 -8.08
N ALA A 29 5.30 -5.00 -9.10
CA ALA A 29 6.49 -5.83 -8.98
C ALA A 29 6.35 -6.82 -7.80
N ASP A 30 7.22 -6.73 -6.80
CA ASP A 30 7.23 -7.60 -5.61
C ASP A 30 6.29 -7.10 -4.49
N ASP A 31 5.77 -5.87 -4.61
CA ASP A 31 4.91 -5.28 -3.59
C ASP A 31 3.44 -5.62 -3.82
N SER A 32 2.77 -6.02 -2.75
CA SER A 32 1.36 -6.39 -2.75
C SER A 32 0.59 -5.67 -1.67
N LEU A 33 -0.49 -5.00 -2.04
CA LEU A 33 -1.42 -4.36 -1.14
C LEU A 33 -2.77 -5.04 -1.26
N ILE A 34 -3.30 -5.56 -0.16
CA ILE A 34 -4.56 -6.27 -0.13
C ILE A 34 -5.53 -5.56 0.83
N PHE A 35 -6.75 -5.38 0.37
CA PHE A 35 -7.81 -4.71 1.12
C PHE A 35 -8.94 -5.70 1.37
N CYS A 36 -9.33 -5.85 2.64
CA CYS A 36 -10.45 -6.68 3.05
C CYS A 36 -11.12 -6.10 4.30
N ARG A 37 -12.27 -6.61 4.64
CA ARG A 37 -12.92 -6.28 5.91
C ARG A 37 -12.18 -6.97 7.06
N THR A 38 -12.23 -6.37 8.24
CA THR A 38 -11.71 -6.94 9.49
C THR A 38 -12.68 -7.97 10.07
N SER A 39 -13.00 -9.00 9.28
CA SER A 39 -13.80 -10.15 9.70
C SER A 39 -12.94 -11.42 9.68
N LEU A 40 -13.14 -12.30 10.63
CA LEU A 40 -12.41 -13.57 10.70
C LEU A 40 -12.63 -14.44 9.47
N LEU A 41 -13.82 -14.37 8.87
CA LEU A 41 -14.14 -15.11 7.64
C LEU A 41 -13.28 -14.65 6.46
N GLU A 42 -13.14 -13.32 6.28
CA GLU A 42 -12.29 -12.79 5.21
C GLU A 42 -10.81 -13.01 5.47
N CYS A 43 -10.38 -12.91 6.74
CA CYS A 43 -9.02 -13.23 7.14
C CYS A 43 -8.67 -14.70 6.84
N ASN A 44 -9.54 -15.65 7.16
CA ASN A 44 -9.36 -17.06 6.84
C ASN A 44 -9.29 -17.28 5.31
N SER A 45 -10.14 -16.60 4.56
CA SER A 45 -10.14 -16.65 3.09
C SER A 45 -8.82 -16.14 2.51
N LEU A 46 -8.31 -15.03 3.06
CA LEU A 46 -7.03 -14.46 2.66
C LEU A 46 -5.87 -15.39 3.00
N GLN A 47 -5.81 -15.94 4.23
CA GLN A 47 -4.77 -16.91 4.62
C GLN A 47 -4.74 -18.12 3.70
N ARG A 48 -5.92 -18.65 3.35
CA ARG A 48 -6.02 -19.77 2.41
C ARG A 48 -5.49 -19.42 1.02
N ILE A 49 -5.80 -18.22 0.52
CA ILE A 49 -5.30 -17.74 -0.77
C ILE A 49 -3.78 -17.63 -0.75
N LEU A 50 -3.22 -17.05 0.31
CA LEU A 50 -1.78 -16.87 0.46
C LEU A 50 -1.07 -18.21 0.57
N HIS A 51 -1.61 -19.15 1.35
CA HIS A 51 -1.07 -20.49 1.46
C HIS A 51 -1.06 -21.25 0.12
N ILE A 52 -2.17 -21.20 -0.63
CA ILE A 52 -2.23 -21.82 -1.97
C ILE A 52 -1.22 -21.16 -2.90
N TYR A 53 -1.03 -19.84 -2.79
CA TYR A 53 -0.04 -19.13 -3.58
C TYR A 53 1.38 -19.60 -3.27
N GLU A 54 1.75 -19.70 -1.99
CA GLU A 54 3.06 -20.17 -1.55
C GLU A 54 3.33 -21.59 -2.08
N GLN A 55 2.36 -22.49 -1.98
CA GLN A 55 2.49 -23.86 -2.48
C GLN A 55 2.59 -23.95 -4.01
N ALA A 56 1.80 -23.14 -4.72
CA ALA A 56 1.74 -23.20 -6.18
C ALA A 56 2.97 -22.62 -6.87
N PHE A 57 3.59 -21.60 -6.27
CA PHE A 57 4.69 -20.86 -6.89
C PHE A 57 6.05 -21.08 -6.20
N GLY A 58 6.09 -21.82 -5.10
CA GLY A 58 7.31 -22.06 -4.32
C GLY A 58 7.89 -20.78 -3.68
N GLN A 59 7.12 -19.68 -3.65
CA GLN A 59 7.49 -18.41 -3.04
C GLN A 59 6.90 -18.34 -1.65
N GLN A 60 7.64 -17.81 -0.69
CA GLN A 60 7.15 -17.56 0.65
C GLN A 60 6.91 -16.09 0.90
N LEU A 61 5.84 -15.78 1.59
CA LEU A 61 5.57 -14.43 2.07
C LEU A 61 6.61 -14.02 3.10
N ASN A 62 7.22 -12.88 2.89
CA ASN A 62 8.14 -12.32 3.87
C ASN A 62 7.36 -11.73 5.04
N ARG A 63 7.10 -12.54 6.08
CA ARG A 63 6.33 -12.14 7.26
C ARG A 63 6.97 -10.99 8.03
N ALA A 64 8.30 -10.89 8.04
CA ALA A 64 9.01 -9.79 8.67
C ALA A 64 8.77 -8.43 7.98
N LYS A 65 8.46 -8.45 6.67
CA LYS A 65 8.10 -7.25 5.90
C LYS A 65 6.59 -7.07 5.73
N THR A 66 5.80 -8.05 6.17
CA THR A 66 4.35 -7.95 6.10
C THR A 66 3.84 -7.08 7.23
N SER A 67 3.01 -6.12 6.89
CA SER A 67 2.41 -5.21 7.85
C SER A 67 0.89 -5.14 7.69
N LEU A 68 0.22 -4.90 8.81
CA LEU A 68 -1.24 -4.78 8.90
C LEU A 68 -1.60 -3.34 9.25
N PHE A 69 -2.54 -2.79 8.52
CA PHE A 69 -3.13 -1.50 8.80
C PHE A 69 -4.63 -1.64 9.06
N PHE A 70 -5.08 -1.19 10.22
CA PHE A 70 -6.48 -1.26 10.60
C PHE A 70 -7.15 0.11 10.56
N SER A 71 -8.43 0.10 10.24
CA SER A 71 -9.27 1.30 10.40
C SER A 71 -9.38 1.69 11.88
N LYS A 72 -9.56 2.99 12.15
CA LYS A 72 -9.69 3.50 13.53
C LYS A 72 -10.84 2.87 14.34
N ASN A 73 -11.85 2.35 13.65
CA ASN A 73 -13.04 1.76 14.26
C ASN A 73 -12.92 0.25 14.50
N THR A 74 -11.75 -0.35 14.21
CA THR A 74 -11.55 -1.79 14.42
C THR A 74 -11.31 -2.06 15.90
N PRO A 75 -12.11 -2.94 16.57
CA PRO A 75 -11.90 -3.31 17.97
C PRO A 75 -10.51 -3.89 18.19
N GLY A 76 -9.90 -3.57 19.36
CA GLY A 76 -8.55 -4.00 19.69
C GLY A 76 -8.38 -5.54 19.72
N GLU A 77 -9.39 -6.24 20.25
CA GLU A 77 -9.40 -7.70 20.29
C GLU A 77 -9.29 -8.32 18.89
N VAL A 78 -10.04 -7.78 17.93
CA VAL A 78 -9.99 -8.24 16.53
C VAL A 78 -8.63 -7.93 15.89
N GLN A 79 -8.04 -6.77 16.21
CA GLN A 79 -6.70 -6.43 15.72
C GLN A 79 -5.64 -7.42 16.21
N GLU A 80 -5.65 -7.75 17.51
CA GLU A 80 -4.68 -8.70 18.10
C GLU A 80 -4.88 -10.12 17.56
N GLU A 81 -6.11 -10.55 17.35
CA GLU A 81 -6.40 -11.86 16.76
C GLU A 81 -5.87 -11.95 15.32
N ILE A 82 -6.14 -10.95 14.48
CA ILE A 82 -5.67 -10.91 13.10
C ILE A 82 -4.13 -10.80 13.06
N LYS A 83 -3.54 -9.97 13.90
CA LYS A 83 -2.08 -9.83 14.04
C LYS A 83 -1.41 -11.17 14.34
N THR A 84 -1.95 -11.91 15.33
CA THR A 84 -1.43 -13.23 15.71
C THR A 84 -1.53 -14.22 14.54
N ARG A 85 -2.64 -14.22 13.82
CA ARG A 85 -2.86 -15.13 12.68
C ARG A 85 -1.92 -14.88 11.51
N PHE A 86 -1.60 -13.64 11.21
CA PHE A 86 -0.71 -13.29 10.10
C PHE A 86 0.76 -13.18 10.52
N GLU A 87 1.06 -13.26 11.82
CA GLU A 87 2.41 -13.06 12.38
C GLU A 87 3.06 -11.77 11.86
N ALA A 88 2.23 -10.74 11.70
CA ALA A 88 2.60 -9.49 11.05
C ALA A 88 2.56 -8.33 12.02
N GLN A 89 3.34 -7.29 11.73
CA GLN A 89 3.37 -6.09 12.57
C GLN A 89 2.18 -5.18 12.26
N VAL A 90 1.56 -4.63 13.31
CA VAL A 90 0.52 -3.61 13.16
C VAL A 90 1.18 -2.25 13.09
N ILE A 91 0.97 -1.56 11.98
CA ILE A 91 1.44 -0.20 11.78
C ILE A 91 0.32 0.80 12.06
N LYS A 92 0.62 1.76 12.91
CA LYS A 92 -0.33 2.82 13.30
C LYS A 92 -0.26 4.06 12.41
N GLN A 93 0.87 4.29 11.77
CA GLN A 93 1.09 5.47 10.91
C GLN A 93 2.13 5.22 9.82
N HIS A 94 1.85 5.78 8.64
CA HIS A 94 2.78 6.21 7.60
C HIS A 94 3.81 5.21 7.04
N GLU A 95 3.40 4.01 6.70
CA GLU A 95 4.18 3.30 5.70
C GLU A 95 3.94 3.91 4.32
N GLN A 96 4.98 3.85 3.51
CA GLN A 96 4.95 4.35 2.15
C GLN A 96 4.78 3.16 1.21
N TYR A 97 3.85 3.28 0.27
CA TYR A 97 3.75 2.36 -0.85
C TYR A 97 4.34 3.03 -2.09
N LEU A 98 5.37 2.44 -2.67
CA LEU A 98 6.11 3.03 -3.80
C LEU A 98 6.61 4.46 -3.51
N GLY A 99 7.05 4.71 -2.28
CA GLY A 99 7.51 6.03 -1.85
C GLY A 99 6.39 7.04 -1.55
N LEU A 100 5.13 6.65 -1.70
CA LEU A 100 3.96 7.51 -1.44
C LEU A 100 3.26 7.09 -0.13
N PRO A 101 2.75 8.04 0.67
CA PRO A 101 2.00 7.72 1.88
C PRO A 101 0.66 7.06 1.53
N TYR A 102 0.29 5.99 2.26
CA TYR A 102 -0.99 5.28 2.08
C TYR A 102 -2.21 6.15 2.34
N LEU A 103 -2.12 7.03 3.33
CA LEU A 103 -3.21 7.87 3.74
C LEU A 103 -2.88 9.33 3.47
N VAL A 104 -3.66 9.92 2.58
CA VAL A 104 -3.63 11.36 2.35
C VAL A 104 -4.74 11.99 3.18
N GLY A 105 -4.37 12.57 4.32
CA GLY A 105 -5.29 13.30 5.19
C GLY A 105 -5.80 14.61 4.55
N ARG A 106 -6.65 15.34 5.28
CA ARG A 106 -7.15 16.66 4.81
C ARG A 106 -6.02 17.64 4.54
N ASN A 107 -4.94 17.58 5.33
CA ASN A 107 -3.76 18.42 5.09
C ASN A 107 -2.78 17.72 4.14
N LYS A 108 -3.01 17.89 2.85
CA LYS A 108 -2.15 17.35 1.79
C LYS A 108 -0.71 17.89 1.85
N GLN A 109 -0.52 19.13 2.28
CA GLN A 109 0.81 19.74 2.33
C GLN A 109 1.71 19.04 3.34
N SER A 110 1.21 18.70 4.53
CA SER A 110 1.97 17.95 5.54
C SER A 110 2.28 16.53 5.06
N THR A 111 1.30 15.88 4.42
CA THR A 111 1.44 14.50 3.92
C THR A 111 2.55 14.38 2.87
N PHE A 112 2.64 15.34 1.96
CA PHE A 112 3.63 15.33 0.87
C PHE A 112 4.91 16.14 1.17
N LYS A 113 5.06 16.68 2.39
CA LYS A 113 6.20 17.51 2.77
C LYS A 113 7.53 16.77 2.59
N SER A 114 7.62 15.53 3.01
CA SER A 114 8.84 14.71 2.88
C SER A 114 9.25 14.48 1.42
N ILE A 115 8.27 14.27 0.54
CA ILE A 115 8.51 14.09 -0.90
C ILE A 115 8.99 15.40 -1.50
N LYS A 116 8.33 16.53 -1.15
CA LYS A 116 8.73 17.86 -1.60
C LYS A 116 10.17 18.18 -1.15
N GLU A 117 10.54 17.84 0.09
CA GLU A 117 11.88 18.06 0.62
C GLU A 117 12.93 17.18 -0.10
N LYS A 118 12.61 15.91 -0.36
CA LYS A 118 13.50 15.01 -1.12
C LYS A 118 13.73 15.53 -2.55
N LEU A 119 12.65 15.95 -3.22
CA LEU A 119 12.75 16.58 -4.54
C LEU A 119 13.53 17.89 -4.49
N GLY A 120 13.25 18.74 -3.49
CA GLY A 120 13.98 19.99 -3.28
C GLY A 120 15.49 19.77 -3.13
N LYS A 121 15.90 18.79 -2.34
CA LYS A 121 17.32 18.43 -2.17
C LYS A 121 17.97 17.99 -3.48
N LYS A 122 17.26 17.21 -4.29
CA LYS A 122 17.77 16.80 -5.62
C LYS A 122 17.85 17.96 -6.61
N LEU A 123 16.99 18.98 -6.43
CA LEU A 123 16.95 20.15 -7.30
C LEU A 123 17.89 21.28 -6.87
N VAL A 124 18.49 21.17 -5.67
CA VAL A 124 19.54 22.10 -5.21
C VAL A 124 20.72 22.04 -6.18
N GLY A 125 21.16 23.17 -6.66
CA GLY A 125 22.20 23.30 -7.70
C GLY A 125 21.70 23.30 -9.16
N TRP A 126 20.40 22.99 -9.40
CA TRP A 126 19.86 23.06 -10.77
C TRP A 126 19.46 24.47 -11.17
N LYS A 127 19.11 25.32 -10.20
CA LYS A 127 18.83 26.74 -10.44
C LYS A 127 20.06 27.49 -10.97
N GLU A 128 21.23 27.04 -10.59
CA GLU A 128 22.52 27.65 -10.97
C GLU A 128 22.98 27.20 -12.36
N LYS A 129 22.45 26.08 -12.87
CA LYS A 129 22.73 25.62 -14.22
C LYS A 129 21.77 26.28 -15.19
N MET A 130 22.25 27.10 -16.08
CA MET A 130 21.48 27.69 -17.20
C MET A 130 21.09 26.60 -18.20
N LEU A 131 20.10 25.81 -17.84
CA LEU A 131 19.62 24.72 -18.70
C LEU A 131 18.59 25.24 -19.70
N SER A 132 18.71 24.80 -20.93
CA SER A 132 17.71 25.00 -21.98
C SER A 132 16.38 24.34 -21.56
N LYS A 133 15.27 24.68 -22.22
CA LYS A 133 13.96 24.02 -21.99
C LYS A 133 14.05 22.52 -22.11
N ALA A 134 14.74 22.01 -23.15
CA ALA A 134 14.96 20.57 -23.35
C ALA A 134 15.78 19.92 -22.22
N GLY A 135 16.83 20.61 -21.74
CA GLY A 135 17.62 20.14 -20.60
C GLY A 135 16.82 20.06 -19.33
N LYS A 136 15.91 21.01 -19.09
CA LYS A 136 14.98 20.96 -17.93
C LYS A 136 14.01 19.79 -18.03
N GLU A 137 13.48 19.51 -19.20
CA GLU A 137 12.57 18.39 -19.45
C GLU A 137 13.24 17.03 -19.19
N ILE A 138 14.46 16.84 -19.73
CA ILE A 138 15.25 15.62 -19.48
C ILE A 138 15.51 15.41 -18.00
N LEU A 139 15.87 16.49 -17.28
CA LEU A 139 16.12 16.42 -15.85
C LEU A 139 14.88 16.09 -15.03
N ILE A 140 13.72 16.68 -15.38
CA ILE A 140 12.45 16.35 -14.74
C ILE A 140 12.13 14.84 -14.93
N LYS A 141 12.27 14.34 -16.15
CA LYS A 141 12.06 12.91 -16.43
C LYS A 141 13.01 12.01 -15.63
N ALA A 142 14.29 12.36 -15.51
CA ALA A 142 15.29 11.58 -14.78
C ALA A 142 15.13 11.59 -13.25
N VAL A 143 14.36 12.52 -12.69
CA VAL A 143 14.21 12.67 -11.22
C VAL A 143 12.82 12.25 -10.75
N VAL A 144 11.81 12.37 -11.60
CA VAL A 144 10.40 12.13 -11.25
C VAL A 144 9.94 10.74 -11.70
N LEU A 145 10.59 10.17 -12.70
CA LEU A 145 10.39 8.80 -13.18
C LEU A 145 11.47 7.88 -12.61
#